data_d485926a72ddc994a54b12c595073345
#
_entry.id   d485926a72ddc994a54b12c595073345
#
_cell.length_a   1.000
_cell.length_b   1.000
_cell.length_c   1.000
_cell.angle_alpha   90.00
_cell.angle_beta   90.00
_cell.angle_gamma   90.00
#
_symmetry.space_group_name_H-M   'P 1'
#
loop_
_entity.id
_entity.type
_entity.pdbx_description
1 polymer ?
#
loop_
_entity_poly.entity_id
_entity_poly.type
_entity_poly.pdbx_seq_one_letter_code
_entity_poly.pdbx_strand_id
1 'polypeptide(L)'
;MVLRRTFLSLWLLLFPLFIFAIGQEWSAENVPIPYLRDSTQYVSDPDGYLTKEERDSANFYLQKLNLDCGVQNVFVLVGHVKNQDAFRMSQDVGAKYGIGYKSTRRGLVIVVSVEDHKYFIAPGMGLEGELTDVDCDGIARACIVKNMRLNQTGRAVVETSRAIYNKVKSGRTGVMDVDEGTVEEDDWAFVIFFLVLCFGIPAYYLIRYILEECGVIKKRLHRSNGQRRRSRHDDDWFPPFFLGGGGGFSSGGGGFSGGSFGGGSFGGGGSGGGW
;
A
#
# COMPACT_ATOMS: atom_id res chain seq x y z
N MET A 1 49.26 5.80 4.83
CA MET A 1 48.44 6.70 5.65
C MET A 1 47.58 7.69 4.83
N VAL A 2 48.03 8.12 3.68
CA VAL A 2 47.33 9.08 2.81
C VAL A 2 46.07 8.48 2.16
N LEU A 3 46.14 7.22 1.68
CA LEU A 3 45.05 6.53 0.99
C LEU A 3 43.79 6.34 1.87
N ARG A 4 43.98 6.18 3.19
CA ARG A 4 42.88 5.99 4.14
C ARG A 4 42.14 7.30 4.44
N ARG A 5 42.81 8.45 4.35
CA ARG A 5 42.23 9.77 4.53
C ARG A 5 41.43 10.22 3.30
N THR A 6 41.88 9.84 2.09
CA THR A 6 41.16 10.15 0.85
C THR A 6 39.88 9.34 0.70
N PHE A 7 39.86 8.07 1.18
CA PHE A 7 38.64 7.24 1.18
C PHE A 7 37.58 7.77 2.16
N LEU A 8 37.99 8.23 3.35
CA LEU A 8 37.07 8.82 4.33
C LEU A 8 36.47 10.15 3.84
N SER A 9 37.27 10.98 3.18
CA SER A 9 36.76 12.25 2.64
C SER A 9 35.82 12.06 1.45
N LEU A 10 36.06 11.06 0.60
CA LEU A 10 35.18 10.72 -0.51
C LEU A 10 33.84 10.14 -0.01
N TRP A 11 33.87 9.35 1.07
CA TRP A 11 32.68 8.76 1.68
C TRP A 11 31.81 9.84 2.36
N LEU A 12 32.45 10.83 3.00
CA LEU A 12 31.76 11.97 3.62
C LEU A 12 31.14 12.90 2.57
N LEU A 13 31.69 12.95 1.36
CA LEU A 13 31.19 13.80 0.26
C LEU A 13 30.00 13.13 -0.48
N LEU A 14 29.92 11.79 -0.44
CA LEU A 14 28.82 11.02 -1.02
C LEU A 14 27.63 10.85 -0.07
N PHE A 15 27.82 11.07 1.24
CA PHE A 15 26.77 10.90 2.25
C PHE A 15 25.59 11.91 2.16
N PRO A 16 25.77 13.19 1.76
CA PRO A 16 24.65 14.11 1.64
C PRO A 16 23.77 13.89 0.40
N LEU A 17 24.10 12.97 -0.51
CA LEU A 17 23.24 12.65 -1.66
C LEU A 17 22.05 11.75 -1.29
N PHE A 18 22.01 11.19 -0.09
CA PHE A 18 20.82 10.57 0.50
C PHE A 18 19.99 11.62 1.28
N ILE A 19 19.69 12.74 0.66
CA ILE A 19 18.55 13.54 1.10
C ILE A 19 17.33 12.72 0.68
N PHE A 20 16.74 12.01 1.64
CA PHE A 20 15.39 11.48 1.51
C PHE A 20 14.52 12.64 1.07
N ALA A 21 14.05 12.62 -0.18
CA ALA A 21 12.96 13.45 -0.59
C ALA A 21 11.78 13.02 0.29
N ILE A 22 11.54 13.73 1.39
CA ILE A 22 10.34 13.57 2.18
C ILE A 22 9.23 13.97 1.23
N GLY A 23 8.48 12.98 0.73
CA GLY A 23 7.34 13.20 -0.13
C GLY A 23 6.36 14.16 0.58
N GLN A 24 5.69 15.01 -0.18
CA GLN A 24 4.70 15.91 0.39
C GLN A 24 3.54 15.08 0.96
N GLU A 25 3.21 15.27 2.24
CA GLU A 25 2.01 14.67 2.83
C GLU A 25 0.77 15.47 2.45
N TRP A 26 -0.23 14.78 1.94
CA TRP A 26 -1.51 15.36 1.55
C TRP A 26 -2.58 15.16 2.63
N SER A 27 -3.42 16.15 2.78
CA SER A 27 -4.58 16.17 3.68
C SER A 27 -5.72 16.93 3.01
N ALA A 28 -6.91 16.89 3.60
CA ALA A 28 -8.03 17.69 3.10
C ALA A 28 -7.72 19.20 3.08
N GLU A 29 -6.73 19.66 3.86
CA GLU A 29 -6.37 21.07 3.94
C GLU A 29 -5.60 21.58 2.72
N ASN A 30 -4.74 20.75 2.14
CA ASN A 30 -3.81 21.14 1.09
C ASN A 30 -4.02 20.42 -0.26
N VAL A 31 -4.83 19.36 -0.31
CA VAL A 31 -5.12 18.67 -1.57
C VAL A 31 -5.92 19.58 -2.52
N PRO A 32 -5.48 19.77 -3.77
CA PRO A 32 -6.25 20.53 -4.74
C PRO A 32 -7.48 19.73 -5.19
N ILE A 33 -8.62 20.38 -5.32
CA ILE A 33 -9.83 19.78 -5.89
C ILE A 33 -10.12 20.45 -7.24
N PRO A 34 -9.72 19.84 -8.36
CA PRO A 34 -9.83 20.44 -9.68
C PRO A 34 -11.26 20.79 -10.08
N TYR A 35 -12.24 19.99 -9.65
CA TYR A 35 -13.67 20.19 -9.88
C TYR A 35 -14.16 21.60 -9.50
N LEU A 36 -13.56 22.22 -8.46
CA LEU A 36 -13.91 23.58 -8.04
C LEU A 36 -13.51 24.66 -9.04
N ARG A 37 -12.57 24.34 -9.95
CA ARG A 37 -12.08 25.24 -11.00
C ARG A 37 -12.66 24.88 -12.37
N ASP A 38 -12.81 23.58 -12.62
CA ASP A 38 -13.29 23.01 -13.87
C ASP A 38 -14.22 21.84 -13.54
N SER A 39 -15.52 22.02 -13.78
CA SER A 39 -16.56 21.02 -13.48
C SER A 39 -16.47 19.75 -14.31
N THR A 40 -15.52 19.65 -15.21
CA THR A 40 -15.24 18.43 -15.99
C THR A 40 -14.11 17.58 -15.37
N GLN A 41 -13.41 18.11 -14.36
CA GLN A 41 -12.24 17.49 -13.74
C GLN A 41 -12.58 16.96 -12.35
N TYR A 42 -12.66 15.66 -12.20
CA TYR A 42 -13.03 14.97 -10.98
C TYR A 42 -11.82 14.33 -10.27
N VAL A 43 -10.71 14.12 -11.01
CA VAL A 43 -9.51 13.47 -10.50
C VAL A 43 -8.52 14.51 -10.01
N SER A 44 -8.17 14.43 -8.73
CA SER A 44 -7.07 15.17 -8.10
C SER A 44 -5.81 14.30 -8.10
N ASP A 45 -4.81 14.69 -8.86
CA ASP A 45 -3.51 14.02 -8.99
C ASP A 45 -2.40 15.07 -8.95
N PRO A 46 -2.11 15.62 -7.76
CA PRO A 46 -1.11 16.68 -7.64
C PRO A 46 0.33 16.19 -7.82
N ASP A 47 0.57 14.90 -7.59
CA ASP A 47 1.89 14.29 -7.70
C ASP A 47 2.20 13.78 -9.13
N GLY A 48 1.17 13.75 -10.02
CA GLY A 48 1.36 13.46 -11.44
C GLY A 48 1.58 11.99 -11.77
N TYR A 49 0.87 11.09 -11.09
CA TYR A 49 0.92 9.65 -11.35
C TYR A 49 0.22 9.24 -12.66
N LEU A 50 -0.72 10.08 -13.14
CA LEU A 50 -1.53 9.77 -14.32
C LEU A 50 -1.01 10.47 -15.57
N THR A 51 -1.04 9.76 -16.68
CA THR A 51 -0.97 10.40 -18.00
C THR A 51 -2.24 11.21 -18.26
N LYS A 52 -2.17 12.09 -19.25
CA LYS A 52 -3.33 12.90 -19.65
C LYS A 52 -4.49 12.00 -20.11
N GLU A 53 -4.19 10.99 -20.90
CA GLU A 53 -5.16 10.06 -21.47
C GLU A 53 -5.88 9.24 -20.40
N GLU A 54 -5.15 8.79 -19.38
CA GLU A 54 -5.72 8.06 -18.24
C GLU A 54 -6.61 8.97 -17.40
N ARG A 55 -6.17 10.19 -17.14
CA ARG A 55 -6.95 11.19 -16.40
C ARG A 55 -8.22 11.56 -17.14
N ASP A 56 -8.14 11.81 -18.44
CA ASP A 56 -9.32 12.13 -19.27
C ASP A 56 -10.31 10.95 -19.31
N SER A 57 -9.81 9.72 -19.41
CA SER A 57 -10.62 8.50 -19.34
C SER A 57 -11.35 8.33 -18.02
N ALA A 58 -10.66 8.57 -16.89
CA ALA A 58 -11.26 8.50 -15.56
C ALA A 58 -12.31 9.61 -15.39
N ASN A 59 -11.99 10.85 -15.77
CA ASN A 59 -12.90 11.98 -15.70
C ASN A 59 -14.18 11.74 -16.52
N PHE A 60 -14.09 11.06 -17.66
CA PHE A 60 -15.25 10.70 -18.47
C PHE A 60 -16.26 9.83 -17.68
N TYR A 61 -15.81 8.78 -16.99
CA TYR A 61 -16.70 7.93 -16.20
C TYR A 61 -17.23 8.64 -14.96
N LEU A 62 -16.39 9.43 -14.29
CA LEU A 62 -16.78 10.20 -13.11
C LEU A 62 -17.77 11.32 -13.45
N GLN A 63 -17.61 11.95 -14.60
CA GLN A 63 -18.58 12.90 -15.13
C GLN A 63 -19.92 12.24 -15.44
N LYS A 64 -19.92 11.06 -16.07
CA LYS A 64 -21.14 10.29 -16.30
C LYS A 64 -21.81 9.88 -14.99
N LEU A 65 -21.04 9.49 -13.98
CA LEU A 65 -21.57 9.17 -12.67
C LEU A 65 -22.30 10.38 -12.05
N ASN A 66 -21.79 11.60 -12.25
CA ASN A 66 -22.45 12.80 -11.80
C ASN A 66 -23.70 13.13 -12.64
N LEU A 67 -23.58 13.14 -13.97
CA LEU A 67 -24.66 13.57 -14.87
C LEU A 67 -25.81 12.55 -14.98
N ASP A 68 -25.48 11.27 -15.11
CA ASP A 68 -26.47 10.21 -15.35
C ASP A 68 -27.09 9.70 -14.04
N CYS A 69 -26.30 9.66 -12.97
CA CYS A 69 -26.69 9.03 -11.69
C CYS A 69 -26.87 10.04 -10.57
N GLY A 70 -26.58 11.32 -10.77
CA GLY A 70 -26.73 12.36 -9.75
C GLY A 70 -25.80 12.17 -8.54
N VAL A 71 -24.59 11.67 -8.74
CA VAL A 71 -23.60 11.44 -7.69
C VAL A 71 -22.46 12.45 -7.82
N GLN A 72 -22.35 13.39 -6.88
CA GLN A 72 -21.15 14.23 -6.81
C GLN A 72 -19.97 13.40 -6.33
N ASN A 73 -18.83 13.49 -7.02
CA ASN A 73 -17.71 12.63 -6.73
C ASN A 73 -16.38 13.36 -6.86
N VAL A 74 -15.37 12.84 -6.15
CA VAL A 74 -13.97 13.24 -6.26
C VAL A 74 -13.11 12.00 -6.11
N PHE A 75 -12.15 11.85 -7.00
CA PHE A 75 -11.09 10.84 -6.91
C PHE A 75 -9.78 11.53 -6.54
N VAL A 76 -9.20 11.19 -5.40
CA VAL A 76 -7.91 11.71 -4.91
C VAL A 76 -6.85 10.64 -5.07
N LEU A 77 -5.84 10.93 -5.87
CA LEU A 77 -4.67 10.09 -6.09
C LEU A 77 -3.44 10.86 -5.64
N VAL A 78 -2.75 10.37 -4.62
CA VAL A 78 -1.62 11.07 -3.98
C VAL A 78 -0.52 10.09 -3.59
N GLY A 79 0.71 10.57 -3.39
CA GLY A 79 1.82 9.75 -2.91
C GLY A 79 1.62 9.37 -1.45
N HIS A 80 1.56 10.35 -0.57
CA HIS A 80 1.44 10.15 0.87
C HIS A 80 0.24 10.89 1.44
N VAL A 81 -0.53 10.20 2.27
CA VAL A 81 -1.62 10.79 3.06
C VAL A 81 -1.14 11.03 4.48
N LYS A 82 -1.53 12.16 5.03
CA LYS A 82 -1.23 12.50 6.43
C LYS A 82 -1.61 11.36 7.37
N ASN A 83 -0.65 10.93 8.19
CA ASN A 83 -0.75 9.80 9.10
C ASN A 83 -1.06 8.45 8.39
N GLN A 84 -0.89 8.36 7.08
CA GLN A 84 -1.24 7.18 6.27
C GLN A 84 -2.71 6.72 6.48
N ASP A 85 -3.61 7.67 6.73
CA ASP A 85 -5.02 7.40 7.04
C ASP A 85 -5.91 7.85 5.87
N ALA A 86 -6.07 6.97 4.88
CA ALA A 86 -6.91 7.21 3.71
C ALA A 86 -8.40 7.33 4.07
N PHE A 87 -8.86 6.63 5.11
CA PHE A 87 -10.22 6.76 5.63
C PHE A 87 -10.46 8.18 6.13
N ARG A 88 -9.62 8.64 7.05
CA ARG A 88 -9.73 9.99 7.63
C ARG A 88 -9.69 11.05 6.54
N MET A 89 -8.77 10.92 5.59
CA MET A 89 -8.67 11.86 4.47
C MET A 89 -9.96 11.89 3.65
N SER A 90 -10.58 10.75 3.36
CA SER A 90 -11.82 10.69 2.58
C SER A 90 -12.98 11.40 3.30
N GLN A 91 -13.10 11.19 4.60
CA GLN A 91 -14.12 11.84 5.44
C GLN A 91 -13.90 13.36 5.52
N ASP A 92 -12.67 13.77 5.77
CA ASP A 92 -12.31 15.21 5.89
C ASP A 92 -12.49 15.94 4.56
N VAL A 93 -12.15 15.33 3.42
CA VAL A 93 -12.40 15.88 2.08
C VAL A 93 -13.89 15.98 1.82
N GLY A 94 -14.66 14.93 2.11
CA GLY A 94 -16.11 14.91 1.94
C GLY A 94 -16.79 16.00 2.76
N ALA A 95 -16.41 16.16 4.02
CA ALA A 95 -16.96 17.15 4.94
C ALA A 95 -16.56 18.59 4.57
N LYS A 96 -15.28 18.83 4.29
CA LYS A 96 -14.73 20.16 3.99
C LYS A 96 -15.33 20.76 2.71
N TYR A 97 -15.42 19.96 1.67
CA TYR A 97 -15.90 20.41 0.36
C TYR A 97 -17.39 20.18 0.17
N GLY A 98 -18.06 19.51 1.13
CA GLY A 98 -19.49 19.25 1.07
C GLY A 98 -19.88 18.36 -0.12
N ILE A 99 -19.08 17.34 -0.42
CA ILE A 99 -19.28 16.46 -1.58
C ILE A 99 -20.57 15.67 -1.40
N GLY A 100 -21.50 15.83 -2.35
CA GLY A 100 -22.85 15.27 -2.30
C GLY A 100 -23.91 16.35 -2.27
N TYR A 101 -25.02 16.11 -2.98
CA TYR A 101 -26.14 17.04 -3.01
C TYR A 101 -26.87 17.04 -1.67
N LYS A 102 -27.23 18.23 -1.14
CA LYS A 102 -27.95 18.36 0.13
C LYS A 102 -29.25 17.57 0.17
N SER A 103 -29.96 17.52 -0.95
CA SER A 103 -31.28 16.86 -1.05
C SER A 103 -31.18 15.34 -1.07
N THR A 104 -30.19 14.79 -1.76
CA THR A 104 -30.05 13.34 -1.99
C THR A 104 -28.96 12.70 -1.17
N ARG A 105 -28.01 13.48 -0.64
CA ARG A 105 -26.79 13.02 0.05
C ARG A 105 -25.95 12.02 -0.77
N ARG A 106 -26.08 12.09 -2.11
CA ARG A 106 -25.38 11.22 -3.06
C ARG A 106 -24.00 11.82 -3.32
N GLY A 107 -23.04 11.41 -2.54
CA GLY A 107 -21.64 11.80 -2.65
C GLY A 107 -20.75 10.57 -2.77
N LEU A 108 -19.53 10.74 -3.29
CA LEU A 108 -18.53 9.70 -3.33
C LEU A 108 -17.14 10.34 -3.26
N VAL A 109 -16.34 9.87 -2.33
CA VAL A 109 -14.93 10.23 -2.24
C VAL A 109 -14.10 8.96 -2.32
N ILE A 110 -13.14 8.94 -3.25
CA ILE A 110 -12.19 7.84 -3.40
C ILE A 110 -10.81 8.42 -3.12
N VAL A 111 -10.07 7.80 -2.22
CA VAL A 111 -8.69 8.16 -1.89
C VAL A 111 -7.80 6.96 -2.16
N VAL A 112 -6.73 7.18 -2.92
CA VAL A 112 -5.68 6.19 -3.18
C VAL A 112 -4.34 6.85 -2.87
N SER A 113 -3.61 6.28 -1.92
CA SER A 113 -2.25 6.68 -1.54
C SER A 113 -1.26 5.69 -2.10
N VAL A 114 -0.51 6.10 -3.12
CA VAL A 114 0.34 5.22 -3.91
C VAL A 114 1.51 4.70 -3.09
N GLU A 115 2.22 5.60 -2.42
CA GLU A 115 3.43 5.27 -1.64
C GLU A 115 3.11 4.65 -0.26
N ASP A 116 1.93 4.95 0.29
CA ASP A 116 1.47 4.34 1.54
C ASP A 116 0.79 2.98 1.31
N HIS A 117 0.56 2.61 0.04
CA HIS A 117 -0.14 1.39 -0.36
C HIS A 117 -1.51 1.25 0.30
N LYS A 118 -2.27 2.36 0.35
CA LYS A 118 -3.58 2.40 1.01
C LYS A 118 -4.64 3.05 0.14
N TYR A 119 -5.86 2.59 0.31
CA TYR A 119 -7.02 3.20 -0.36
C TYR A 119 -8.23 3.25 0.57
N PHE A 120 -9.17 4.12 0.23
CA PHE A 120 -10.52 4.12 0.80
C PHE A 120 -11.54 4.60 -0.23
N ILE A 121 -12.67 3.89 -0.34
CA ILE A 121 -13.85 4.27 -1.12
C ILE A 121 -14.94 4.63 -0.13
N ALA A 122 -15.35 5.89 -0.08
CA ALA A 122 -16.31 6.45 0.84
C ALA A 122 -17.61 6.87 0.11
N PRO A 123 -18.64 6.02 0.06
CA PRO A 123 -19.95 6.45 -0.40
C PRO A 123 -20.62 7.35 0.65
N GLY A 124 -21.35 8.37 0.20
CA GLY A 124 -22.22 9.17 1.04
C GLY A 124 -23.51 8.39 1.39
N MET A 125 -24.16 8.77 2.47
CA MET A 125 -25.34 8.09 3.01
C MET A 125 -26.45 7.83 1.97
N GLY A 126 -26.62 8.71 0.99
CA GLY A 126 -27.63 8.54 -0.06
C GLY A 126 -27.19 7.58 -1.20
N LEU A 127 -25.98 7.06 -1.13
CA LEU A 127 -25.42 6.13 -2.12
C LEU A 127 -25.21 4.72 -1.56
N GLU A 128 -25.17 4.56 -0.25
CA GLU A 128 -24.88 3.28 0.44
C GLU A 128 -25.80 2.13 0.04
N GLY A 129 -27.05 2.41 -0.34
CA GLY A 129 -28.00 1.40 -0.80
C GLY A 129 -27.73 0.86 -2.22
N GLU A 130 -27.00 1.62 -3.04
CA GLU A 130 -26.68 1.23 -4.44
C GLU A 130 -25.20 0.79 -4.58
N LEU A 131 -24.33 1.36 -3.76
CA LEU A 131 -22.92 1.05 -3.65
C LEU A 131 -22.63 0.65 -2.19
N THR A 132 -22.82 -0.60 -1.89
CA THR A 132 -22.64 -1.16 -0.54
C THR A 132 -21.16 -1.31 -0.19
N ASP A 133 -20.85 -1.53 1.09
CA ASP A 133 -19.46 -1.78 1.54
C ASP A 133 -18.86 -3.02 0.85
N VAL A 134 -19.67 -4.05 0.62
CA VAL A 134 -19.26 -5.26 -0.10
C VAL A 134 -18.94 -4.95 -1.57
N ASP A 135 -19.75 -4.10 -2.20
CA ASP A 135 -19.47 -3.66 -3.58
C ASP A 135 -18.20 -2.81 -3.65
N CYS A 136 -17.99 -1.92 -2.68
CA CYS A 136 -16.76 -1.12 -2.58
C CYS A 136 -15.53 -2.03 -2.42
N ASP A 137 -15.61 -3.07 -1.57
CA ASP A 137 -14.54 -4.03 -1.37
C ASP A 137 -14.24 -4.83 -2.64
N GLY A 138 -15.27 -5.38 -3.29
CA GLY A 138 -15.13 -6.11 -4.55
C GLY A 138 -14.50 -5.27 -5.66
N ILE A 139 -14.97 -4.02 -5.85
CA ILE A 139 -14.40 -3.08 -6.81
C ILE A 139 -12.95 -2.76 -6.46
N ALA A 140 -12.66 -2.49 -5.20
CA ALA A 140 -11.32 -2.14 -4.76
C ALA A 140 -10.34 -3.30 -5.01
N ARG A 141 -10.68 -4.52 -4.64
CA ARG A 141 -9.84 -5.70 -4.90
C ARG A 141 -9.61 -5.91 -6.39
N ALA A 142 -10.66 -5.85 -7.19
CA ALA A 142 -10.58 -6.13 -8.63
C ALA A 142 -9.90 -5.03 -9.44
N CYS A 143 -10.06 -3.76 -9.05
CA CYS A 143 -9.60 -2.62 -9.84
C CYS A 143 -8.39 -1.92 -9.19
N ILE A 144 -8.43 -1.66 -7.87
CA ILE A 144 -7.31 -0.95 -7.20
C ILE A 144 -6.19 -1.94 -6.87
N VAL A 145 -6.44 -2.88 -5.97
CA VAL A 145 -5.40 -3.78 -5.43
C VAL A 145 -4.67 -4.54 -6.54
N LYS A 146 -5.43 -5.15 -7.44
CA LYS A 146 -4.86 -5.93 -8.55
C LYS A 146 -3.94 -5.09 -9.44
N ASN A 147 -4.39 -3.91 -9.89
CA ASN A 147 -3.60 -3.09 -10.80
C ASN A 147 -2.45 -2.36 -10.09
N MET A 148 -2.63 -1.96 -8.82
CA MET A 148 -1.56 -1.33 -8.03
C MET A 148 -0.42 -2.30 -7.74
N ARG A 149 -0.68 -3.58 -7.46
CA ARG A 149 0.35 -4.62 -7.36
C ARG A 149 1.17 -4.80 -8.64
N LEU A 150 0.57 -4.50 -9.78
CA LEU A 150 1.23 -4.54 -11.09
C LEU A 150 1.87 -3.19 -11.48
N ASN A 151 1.90 -2.21 -10.57
CA ASN A 151 2.37 -0.83 -10.82
C ASN A 151 1.63 -0.15 -12.00
N GLN A 152 0.35 -0.48 -12.21
CA GLN A 152 -0.51 0.07 -13.25
C GLN A 152 -1.51 1.08 -12.65
N THR A 153 -0.99 2.16 -12.08
CA THR A 153 -1.77 3.17 -11.34
C THR A 153 -2.88 3.79 -12.20
N GLY A 154 -2.57 4.19 -13.42
CA GLY A 154 -3.56 4.77 -14.31
C GLY A 154 -4.72 3.81 -14.62
N ARG A 155 -4.40 2.53 -14.85
CA ARG A 155 -5.41 1.50 -15.05
C ARG A 155 -6.27 1.29 -13.80
N ALA A 156 -5.68 1.31 -12.60
CA ALA A 156 -6.41 1.22 -11.36
C ALA A 156 -7.48 2.32 -11.25
N VAL A 157 -7.12 3.56 -11.55
CA VAL A 157 -8.01 4.71 -11.47
C VAL A 157 -9.13 4.63 -12.51
N VAL A 158 -8.81 4.31 -13.77
CA VAL A 158 -9.79 4.22 -14.86
C VAL A 158 -10.78 3.07 -14.64
N GLU A 159 -10.28 1.87 -14.29
CA GLU A 159 -11.14 0.70 -14.06
C GLU A 159 -12.04 0.89 -12.85
N THR A 160 -11.54 1.48 -11.76
CA THR A 160 -12.34 1.81 -10.57
C THR A 160 -13.46 2.80 -10.92
N SER A 161 -13.15 3.86 -11.64
CA SER A 161 -14.14 4.86 -12.08
C SER A 161 -15.23 4.24 -12.94
N ARG A 162 -14.84 3.37 -13.89
CA ARG A 162 -15.76 2.63 -14.76
C ARG A 162 -16.64 1.65 -14.00
N ALA A 163 -16.04 0.87 -13.07
CA ALA A 163 -16.75 -0.13 -12.30
C ALA A 163 -17.82 0.49 -11.40
N ILE A 164 -17.48 1.60 -10.73
CA ILE A 164 -18.42 2.35 -9.88
C ILE A 164 -19.56 2.93 -10.72
N TYR A 165 -19.26 3.57 -11.86
CA TYR A 165 -20.30 4.06 -12.76
C TYR A 165 -21.26 2.95 -13.19
N ASN A 166 -20.74 1.80 -13.62
CA ASN A 166 -21.54 0.65 -14.06
C ASN A 166 -22.40 0.11 -12.90
N LYS A 167 -21.83 -0.01 -11.70
CA LYS A 167 -22.55 -0.50 -10.52
C LYS A 167 -23.72 0.40 -10.17
N VAL A 168 -23.52 1.69 -10.07
CA VAL A 168 -24.57 2.64 -9.72
C VAL A 168 -25.63 2.76 -10.81
N LYS A 169 -25.24 2.66 -12.10
CA LYS A 169 -26.17 2.79 -13.23
C LYS A 169 -26.98 1.52 -13.49
N SER A 170 -26.37 0.35 -13.39
CA SER A 170 -26.96 -0.93 -13.83
C SER A 170 -27.08 -2.00 -12.74
N GLY A 171 -26.62 -1.72 -11.54
CA GLY A 171 -26.55 -2.67 -10.43
C GLY A 171 -25.46 -3.72 -10.57
N ARG A 172 -24.62 -3.65 -11.64
CA ARG A 172 -23.53 -4.61 -11.91
C ARG A 172 -22.22 -3.87 -12.11
N THR A 173 -21.18 -4.30 -11.44
CA THR A 173 -19.83 -3.70 -11.56
C THR A 173 -19.24 -3.86 -12.96
N GLY A 174 -19.61 -4.91 -13.67
CA GLY A 174 -19.00 -5.29 -14.94
C GLY A 174 -17.55 -5.76 -14.81
N VAL A 175 -17.10 -5.97 -13.58
CA VAL A 175 -15.80 -6.58 -13.24
C VAL A 175 -16.10 -8.05 -12.97
N MET A 176 -15.34 -8.97 -13.55
CA MET A 176 -15.40 -10.38 -13.17
C MET A 176 -14.97 -10.47 -11.71
N ASP A 177 -15.75 -11.19 -10.89
CA ASP A 177 -15.34 -11.52 -9.54
C ASP A 177 -13.94 -12.11 -9.63
N VAL A 178 -13.00 -11.47 -8.96
CA VAL A 178 -11.66 -12.04 -8.83
C VAL A 178 -11.87 -13.19 -7.85
N ASP A 179 -11.98 -14.41 -8.40
CA ASP A 179 -11.82 -15.60 -7.60
C ASP A 179 -10.61 -15.36 -6.69
N GLU A 180 -10.75 -15.73 -5.43
CA GLU A 180 -9.64 -15.76 -4.46
C GLU A 180 -8.58 -16.77 -4.92
N GLY A 181 -8.06 -16.57 -6.14
CA GLY A 181 -6.88 -17.25 -6.62
C GLY A 181 -5.75 -16.82 -5.69
N THR A 182 -5.37 -17.76 -4.84
CA THR A 182 -4.18 -17.80 -4.01
C THR A 182 -3.19 -16.71 -4.39
N VAL A 183 -3.04 -15.76 -3.48
CA VAL A 183 -1.88 -14.86 -3.49
C VAL A 183 -0.68 -15.81 -3.52
N GLU A 184 0.00 -15.88 -4.66
CA GLU A 184 1.30 -16.52 -4.69
C GLU A 184 2.10 -15.78 -3.63
N GLU A 185 2.43 -16.49 -2.56
CA GLU A 185 3.33 -15.98 -1.53
C GLU A 185 4.58 -15.54 -2.27
N ASP A 186 4.81 -14.23 -2.30
CA ASP A 186 6.02 -13.65 -2.86
C ASP A 186 7.19 -14.50 -2.36
N ASP A 187 7.99 -14.98 -3.29
CA ASP A 187 9.08 -15.93 -3.04
C ASP A 187 10.15 -15.27 -2.17
N TRP A 188 9.85 -15.07 -0.89
CA TRP A 188 10.79 -14.59 0.14
C TRP A 188 12.05 -15.45 0.16
N ALA A 189 11.93 -16.69 -0.30
CA ALA A 189 13.05 -17.58 -0.50
C ALA A 189 14.07 -16.99 -1.49
N PHE A 190 13.61 -16.35 -2.57
CA PHE A 190 14.50 -15.73 -3.55
C PHE A 190 15.22 -14.49 -2.99
N VAL A 191 14.49 -13.67 -2.22
CA VAL A 191 15.06 -12.48 -1.55
C VAL A 191 16.08 -12.90 -0.49
N ILE A 192 15.76 -13.90 0.33
CA ILE A 192 16.67 -14.45 1.34
C ILE A 192 17.90 -15.07 0.65
N PHE A 193 17.71 -15.83 -0.42
CA PHE A 193 18.80 -16.42 -1.20
C PHE A 193 19.74 -15.33 -1.73
N PHE A 194 19.19 -14.25 -2.28
CA PHE A 194 19.99 -13.13 -2.81
C PHE A 194 20.73 -12.37 -1.71
N LEU A 195 20.11 -12.16 -0.54
CA LEU A 195 20.75 -11.55 0.63
C LEU A 195 21.89 -12.42 1.17
N VAL A 196 21.69 -13.72 1.26
CA VAL A 196 22.75 -14.66 1.69
C VAL A 196 23.91 -14.67 0.68
N LEU A 197 23.62 -14.58 -0.61
CA LEU A 197 24.64 -14.57 -1.66
C LEU A 197 25.42 -13.25 -1.68
N CYS A 198 24.75 -12.11 -1.51
CA CYS A 198 25.38 -10.79 -1.55
C CYS A 198 26.13 -10.43 -0.26
N PHE A 199 25.62 -10.86 0.90
CA PHE A 199 26.19 -10.47 2.19
C PHE A 199 26.80 -11.64 2.96
N GLY A 200 26.22 -12.83 2.88
CA GLY A 200 26.67 -14.00 3.62
C GLY A 200 28.03 -14.51 3.16
N ILE A 201 28.23 -14.60 1.85
CA ILE A 201 29.48 -15.10 1.28
C ILE A 201 30.64 -14.13 1.55
N PRO A 202 30.54 -12.82 1.29
CA PRO A 202 31.61 -11.87 1.64
C PRO A 202 31.89 -11.80 3.13
N ALA A 203 30.83 -11.83 3.97
CA ALA A 203 30.99 -11.85 5.43
C ALA A 203 31.72 -13.10 5.92
N TYR A 204 31.39 -14.27 5.36
CA TYR A 204 32.09 -15.52 5.68
C TYR A 204 33.60 -15.44 5.36
N TYR A 205 33.96 -14.92 4.17
CA TYR A 205 35.37 -14.75 3.78
C TYR A 205 36.08 -13.70 4.65
N LEU A 206 35.38 -12.63 5.01
CA LEU A 206 35.92 -11.60 5.91
C LEU A 206 36.19 -12.14 7.33
N ILE A 207 35.24 -12.88 7.88
CA ILE A 207 35.37 -13.51 9.20
C ILE A 207 36.51 -14.52 9.19
N ARG A 208 36.59 -15.34 8.13
CA ARG A 208 37.67 -16.31 7.96
C ARG A 208 39.04 -15.63 7.87
N TYR A 209 39.14 -14.54 7.10
CA TYR A 209 40.36 -13.74 6.99
C TYR A 209 40.80 -13.18 8.36
N ILE A 210 39.86 -12.61 9.12
CA ILE A 210 40.13 -12.09 10.47
C ILE A 210 40.59 -13.21 11.42
N LEU A 211 39.95 -14.37 11.37
CA LEU A 211 40.31 -15.51 12.22
C LEU A 211 41.69 -16.13 11.86
N GLU A 212 42.08 -16.09 10.58
CA GLU A 212 43.41 -16.48 10.13
C GLU A 212 44.47 -15.47 10.63
N GLU A 213 44.16 -14.17 10.64
CA GLU A 213 45.08 -13.12 11.08
C GLU A 213 45.21 -13.04 12.58
N CYS A 214 44.14 -13.35 13.31
CA CYS A 214 44.14 -13.47 14.77
C CYS A 214 44.74 -14.79 15.30
N GLY A 215 45.20 -15.68 14.42
CA GLY A 215 45.88 -16.91 14.83
C GLY A 215 45.02 -18.00 15.45
N VAL A 216 43.68 -17.84 15.39
CA VAL A 216 42.71 -18.79 16.01
C VAL A 216 42.56 -20.05 15.14
N ILE A 217 42.79 -19.95 13.80
CA ILE A 217 42.76 -21.09 12.88
C ILE A 217 44.15 -21.35 12.37
N LYS A 218 44.82 -22.36 12.96
CA LYS A 218 46.08 -22.89 12.40
C LYS A 218 45.79 -23.60 11.07
N LYS A 219 46.53 -23.25 10.02
CA LYS A 219 46.58 -24.02 8.77
C LYS A 219 46.81 -25.51 9.09
N ARG A 220 45.80 -26.32 8.81
CA ARG A 220 45.98 -27.78 8.81
C ARG A 220 46.88 -28.16 7.62
N LEU A 221 48.16 -28.29 7.86
CA LEU A 221 49.03 -29.05 7.02
C LEU A 221 48.54 -30.50 7.03
N HIS A 222 48.21 -30.98 5.86
CA HIS A 222 47.81 -32.35 5.57
C HIS A 222 48.96 -33.28 6.00
N ARG A 223 48.77 -33.96 7.12
CA ARG A 223 49.62 -35.09 7.49
C ARG A 223 48.77 -36.32 7.63
N SER A 224 48.86 -37.16 6.60
CA SER A 224 48.44 -38.55 6.61
C SER A 224 49.12 -39.30 7.78
N ASN A 225 48.40 -39.94 8.65
CA ASN A 225 48.54 -41.37 8.94
C ASN A 225 47.62 -41.83 10.08
N GLY A 226 46.95 -42.88 9.83
CA GLY A 226 46.38 -43.98 10.47
C GLY A 226 46.22 -43.99 12.00
N GLN A 227 45.10 -44.36 12.46
CA GLN A 227 44.73 -45.56 13.17
C GLN A 227 43.36 -45.45 13.89
N ARG A 228 42.69 -46.55 13.77
CA ARG A 228 41.37 -46.84 14.37
C ARG A 228 41.34 -46.63 15.87
N ARG A 229 40.21 -46.17 16.42
CA ARG A 229 39.57 -46.80 17.58
C ARG A 229 38.09 -46.36 17.66
N ARG A 230 37.28 -47.40 17.84
CA ARG A 230 35.87 -47.37 18.16
C ARG A 230 35.68 -46.76 19.57
N SER A 231 34.66 -45.93 19.75
CA SER A 231 33.79 -46.09 20.91
C SER A 231 32.45 -45.39 20.62
N ARG A 232 31.47 -46.13 20.93
CA ARG A 232 30.03 -45.96 20.92
C ARG A 232 29.71 -45.02 22.09
N HIS A 233 28.90 -43.99 21.89
CA HIS A 233 27.87 -43.62 22.86
C HIS A 233 26.79 -42.80 22.16
N ASP A 234 25.60 -43.31 22.33
CA ASP A 234 24.31 -42.69 22.07
C ASP A 234 24.17 -41.51 23.03
N ASP A 235 23.55 -40.43 22.54
CA ASP A 235 22.65 -39.65 23.37
C ASP A 235 21.84 -38.69 22.46
N ASP A 236 20.57 -39.01 22.44
CA ASP A 236 19.48 -38.24 21.84
C ASP A 236 19.37 -36.88 22.54
N TRP A 237 19.34 -35.80 21.79
CA TRP A 237 18.77 -34.53 22.26
C TRP A 237 17.86 -33.96 21.17
N PHE A 238 16.58 -34.14 21.36
CA PHE A 238 15.52 -33.34 20.78
C PHE A 238 15.13 -32.23 21.72
N PRO A 239 15.13 -30.96 21.33
CA PRO A 239 14.47 -29.91 22.10
C PRO A 239 12.95 -29.94 21.80
N PRO A 240 12.10 -29.74 22.82
CA PRO A 240 10.64 -29.79 22.63
C PRO A 240 10.13 -28.49 21.99
N PHE A 241 9.32 -28.66 20.97
CA PHE A 241 8.46 -27.63 20.41
C PHE A 241 7.39 -27.22 21.43
N PHE A 242 7.40 -25.98 21.85
CA PHE A 242 6.29 -25.38 22.58
C PHE A 242 5.24 -24.90 21.62
N LEU A 243 4.15 -25.62 21.57
CA LEU A 243 2.88 -25.19 21.03
C LEU A 243 2.14 -24.43 22.14
N GLY A 244 1.89 -23.16 21.96
CA GLY A 244 0.98 -22.39 22.80
C GLY A 244 0.57 -21.19 22.00
N GLY A 245 -0.64 -20.96 21.72
CA GLY A 245 -1.82 -20.84 22.48
C GLY A 245 -2.48 -19.56 22.03
N GLY A 246 -3.72 -19.63 21.49
CA GLY A 246 -4.50 -18.55 20.94
C GLY A 246 -4.74 -17.37 21.89
N GLY A 247 -4.77 -16.18 21.32
CA GLY A 247 -5.28 -14.97 21.96
C GLY A 247 -6.27 -14.29 21.01
N GLY A 248 -7.55 -14.49 21.27
CA GLY A 248 -8.61 -13.80 20.58
C GLY A 248 -8.62 -12.31 20.96
N PHE A 249 -8.65 -11.44 19.96
CA PHE A 249 -8.90 -10.02 20.19
C PHE A 249 -10.41 -9.74 20.01
N SER A 250 -11.05 -9.42 21.13
CA SER A 250 -12.39 -8.89 21.13
C SER A 250 -12.38 -7.45 20.63
N SER A 251 -13.14 -7.20 19.58
CA SER A 251 -13.47 -5.89 19.05
C SER A 251 -14.34 -5.14 20.05
N GLY A 252 -13.79 -4.11 20.68
CA GLY A 252 -14.55 -3.13 21.46
C GLY A 252 -15.06 -2.03 20.52
N GLY A 253 -16.37 -2.00 20.25
CA GLY A 253 -17.03 -0.93 19.55
C GLY A 253 -17.09 0.33 20.43
N GLY A 254 -16.35 1.37 20.06
CA GLY A 254 -16.50 2.73 20.58
C GLY A 254 -17.32 3.55 19.60
N GLY A 255 -18.59 3.79 19.92
CA GLY A 255 -19.44 4.71 19.15
C GLY A 255 -18.93 6.14 19.29
N PHE A 256 -18.55 6.76 18.19
CA PHE A 256 -18.32 8.20 18.13
C PHE A 256 -19.58 8.90 17.63
N SER A 257 -20.19 9.69 18.50
CA SER A 257 -21.23 10.65 18.16
C SER A 257 -20.60 11.83 17.44
N GLY A 258 -20.64 11.85 16.10
CA GLY A 258 -20.18 12.95 15.27
C GLY A 258 -21.30 13.93 14.99
N GLY A 259 -21.05 15.21 15.22
CA GLY A 259 -21.97 16.31 14.96
C GLY A 259 -22.35 16.44 13.49
N SER A 260 -23.62 16.72 13.25
CA SER A 260 -24.26 16.94 11.96
C SER A 260 -23.77 18.26 11.32
N PHE A 261 -23.11 18.17 10.18
CA PHE A 261 -22.87 19.32 9.30
C PHE A 261 -23.82 19.25 8.11
N GLY A 262 -24.46 20.37 7.79
CA GLY A 262 -25.47 20.45 6.73
C GLY A 262 -24.87 20.54 5.33
N GLY A 263 -24.44 19.44 4.80
CA GLY A 263 -23.91 19.22 3.45
C GLY A 263 -23.28 17.85 3.46
N GLY A 264 -23.45 17.01 2.50
CA GLY A 264 -22.98 15.64 2.37
C GLY A 264 -22.56 14.95 3.67
N SER A 265 -23.42 14.16 4.27
CA SER A 265 -23.09 13.38 5.47
C SER A 265 -22.51 12.03 5.01
N PHE A 266 -21.25 11.78 5.32
CA PHE A 266 -20.63 10.47 5.15
C PHE A 266 -20.90 9.65 6.42
N GLY A 267 -21.64 8.54 6.30
CA GLY A 267 -22.07 7.71 7.43
C GLY A 267 -21.01 6.77 7.99
N GLY A 268 -19.78 6.85 7.48
CA GLY A 268 -18.70 5.91 7.84
C GLY A 268 -18.77 4.58 7.10
N GLY A 269 -19.70 4.40 6.15
CA GLY A 269 -19.71 3.28 5.21
C GLY A 269 -18.58 3.37 4.19
N GLY A 270 -18.35 2.27 3.49
CA GLY A 270 -17.32 2.14 2.47
C GLY A 270 -16.33 1.03 2.75
N SER A 271 -15.32 0.93 1.89
CA SER A 271 -14.26 -0.07 2.04
C SER A 271 -12.90 0.55 1.89
N GLY A 272 -11.97 0.11 2.72
CA GLY A 272 -10.58 0.52 2.68
C GLY A 272 -9.64 -0.63 2.95
N GLY A 273 -8.42 -0.48 2.47
CA GLY A 273 -7.39 -1.51 2.63
C GLY A 273 -6.05 -1.08 2.07
N GLY A 274 -5.21 -2.06 1.78
CA GLY A 274 -3.89 -1.88 1.18
C GLY A 274 -3.55 -2.99 0.20
N TRP A 275 -2.41 -2.87 -0.47
CA TRP A 275 -1.88 -3.85 -1.42
C TRP A 275 -0.40 -4.13 -1.22
#